data_f51210e815e2f529e975b5f5a1215f73
#
_entry.id   f51210e815e2f529e975b5f5a1215f73
#
_cell.length_a   1.000
_cell.length_b   1.000
_cell.length_c   1.000
_cell.angle_alpha   90.00
_cell.angle_beta   90.00
_cell.angle_gamma   90.00
#
_symmetry.space_group_name_H-M   'P 1'
#
loop_
_entity.id
_entity.type
_entity.pdbx_description
1 polymer ?
#
loop_
_entity_poly.entity_id
_entity_poly.type
_entity_poly.pdbx_seq_one_letter_code
_entity_poly.pdbx_strand_id
1 'polypeptide(L)'
;KTVSSVLHNRLNSSYGKLECDVTVFYLKNHVAPYVEDISVYSELYNAYKFAGLPAGPISNVGIKAIEAALYPADTDYYFFLTDEDMNFHYAVTWKEHSANVDKYYKK
;
A
#
# COMPACT_ATOMS: atom_id res chain seq x y z
N LYS A 1 1.80 -11.52 6.79
CA LYS A 1 2.27 -10.72 7.95
C LYS A 1 3.45 -9.80 7.63
N THR A 2 4.33 -10.20 6.72
CA THR A 2 5.45 -9.35 6.30
C THR A 2 4.98 -8.10 5.56
N VAL A 3 4.02 -8.23 4.64
CA VAL A 3 3.41 -7.05 3.96
C VAL A 3 2.77 -6.13 5.00
N SER A 4 2.04 -6.68 5.96
CA SER A 4 1.45 -5.89 7.05
C SER A 4 2.51 -5.14 7.83
N SER A 5 3.68 -5.74 8.08
CA SER A 5 4.78 -5.05 8.77
C SER A 5 5.27 -3.83 8.01
N VAL A 6 5.33 -3.91 6.68
CA VAL A 6 5.70 -2.75 5.84
C VAL A 6 4.71 -1.61 6.04
N LEU A 7 3.41 -1.90 5.99
CA LEU A 7 2.37 -0.88 6.18
C LEU A 7 2.43 -0.27 7.59
N HIS A 8 2.60 -1.08 8.62
CA HIS A 8 2.74 -0.58 9.99
C HIS A 8 4.00 0.27 10.16
N ASN A 9 5.12 -0.16 9.59
CA ASN A 9 6.38 0.61 9.65
C ASN A 9 6.21 1.98 9.00
N ARG A 10 5.54 2.04 7.84
CA ARG A 10 5.27 3.31 7.16
C ARG A 10 4.34 4.21 7.96
N LEU A 11 3.28 3.67 8.55
CA LEU A 11 2.35 4.43 9.39
C LEU A 11 3.05 5.04 10.60
N ASN A 12 4.00 4.32 11.19
CA ASN A 12 4.74 4.75 12.36
C ASN A 12 5.96 5.63 12.04
N SER A 13 6.28 5.82 10.77
CA SER A 13 7.40 6.66 10.34
C SER A 13 7.00 8.13 10.29
N SER A 14 7.98 9.03 10.24
CA SER A 14 7.74 10.47 10.07
C SER A 14 7.12 10.80 8.70
N TYR A 15 7.36 9.97 7.69
CA TYR A 15 6.77 10.12 6.36
C TYR A 15 5.28 9.81 6.37
N GLY A 16 4.88 8.70 6.97
CA GLY A 16 3.50 8.32 7.27
C GLY A 16 2.62 7.94 6.09
N LYS A 17 3.07 8.08 4.86
CA LYS A 17 2.26 7.75 3.67
C LYS A 17 2.40 6.29 3.29
N LEU A 18 1.27 5.61 3.05
CA LEU A 18 1.27 4.21 2.64
C LEU A 18 1.68 4.02 1.18
N GLU A 19 1.30 4.93 0.30
CA GLU A 19 1.62 4.91 -1.14
C GLU A 19 1.28 3.57 -1.80
N CYS A 20 0.09 3.06 -1.53
CA CYS A 20 -0.39 1.80 -2.09
C CYS A 20 -1.32 2.04 -3.27
N ASP A 21 -1.05 1.39 -4.40
CA ASP A 21 -1.84 1.51 -5.62
C ASP A 21 -3.29 1.07 -5.46
N VAL A 22 -3.55 0.14 -4.54
CA VAL A 22 -4.90 -0.41 -4.33
C VAL A 22 -5.92 0.67 -3.95
N THR A 23 -5.50 1.73 -3.26
CA THR A 23 -6.39 2.84 -2.93
C THR A 23 -6.78 3.64 -4.17
N VAL A 24 -5.85 3.80 -5.10
CA VAL A 24 -6.09 4.46 -6.39
C VAL A 24 -7.04 3.62 -7.26
N PHE A 25 -6.83 2.31 -7.29
CA PHE A 25 -7.71 1.38 -8.00
C PHE A 25 -9.13 1.41 -7.42
N TYR A 26 -9.27 1.51 -6.10
CA TYR A 26 -10.58 1.67 -5.47
C TYR A 26 -11.29 2.93 -5.96
N LEU A 27 -10.59 4.06 -5.99
CA LEU A 27 -11.14 5.32 -6.49
C LEU A 27 -11.63 5.18 -7.94
N LYS A 28 -10.78 4.61 -8.80
CA LYS A 28 -11.07 4.48 -10.21
C LYS A 28 -12.24 3.54 -10.48
N ASN A 29 -12.28 2.40 -9.80
CA ASN A 29 -13.22 1.32 -10.11
C ASN A 29 -14.52 1.38 -9.31
N HIS A 30 -14.51 1.93 -8.10
CA HIS A 30 -15.63 1.87 -7.18
C HIS A 30 -16.17 3.22 -6.71
N VAL A 31 -15.49 4.32 -7.00
CA VAL A 31 -15.94 5.67 -6.66
C VAL A 31 -16.21 6.49 -7.91
N ALA A 32 -15.28 6.58 -8.83
CA ALA A 32 -15.42 7.40 -10.04
C ALA A 32 -16.71 7.14 -10.83
N PRO A 33 -17.19 5.88 -10.99
CA PRO A 33 -18.41 5.61 -11.73
C PRO A 33 -19.68 6.19 -11.09
N TYR A 34 -19.64 6.58 -9.81
CA TYR A 34 -20.81 6.99 -9.03
C TYR A 34 -20.80 8.45 -8.62
N VAL A 35 -19.77 9.23 -8.94
CA VAL A 35 -19.63 10.63 -8.55
C VAL A 35 -19.24 11.48 -9.75
N GLU A 36 -19.63 12.77 -9.75
CA GLU A 36 -19.27 13.69 -10.83
C GLU A 36 -17.86 14.24 -10.65
N ASP A 37 -17.46 14.54 -9.41
CA ASP A 37 -16.14 15.09 -9.09
C ASP A 37 -15.44 14.17 -8.10
N ILE A 38 -14.35 13.54 -8.55
CA ILE A 38 -13.58 12.61 -7.73
C ILE A 38 -12.55 13.30 -6.83
N SER A 39 -12.31 14.60 -7.00
CA SER A 39 -11.21 15.28 -6.30
C SER A 39 -11.30 15.18 -4.78
N VAL A 40 -12.49 15.34 -4.20
CA VAL A 40 -12.71 15.22 -2.74
C VAL A 40 -12.37 13.81 -2.26
N TYR A 41 -12.83 12.80 -2.99
CA TYR A 41 -12.58 11.40 -2.64
C TYR A 41 -11.13 11.01 -2.85
N SER A 42 -10.46 11.61 -3.84
CA SER A 42 -9.03 11.41 -4.07
C SER A 42 -8.20 11.86 -2.86
N GLU A 43 -8.56 12.97 -2.22
CA GLU A 43 -7.88 13.44 -1.01
C GLU A 43 -8.12 12.52 0.19
N LEU A 44 -9.23 11.79 0.22
CA LEU A 44 -9.59 10.89 1.32
C LEU A 44 -9.03 9.47 1.15
N TYR A 45 -8.81 9.02 -0.08
CA TYR A 45 -8.46 7.61 -0.37
C TYR A 45 -7.13 7.42 -1.08
N ASN A 46 -6.62 8.40 -1.82
CA ASN A 46 -5.35 8.23 -2.53
C ASN A 46 -4.16 8.29 -1.56
N ALA A 47 -3.60 7.12 -1.26
CA ALA A 47 -2.52 6.98 -0.26
C ALA A 47 -1.21 7.68 -0.65
N TYR A 48 -1.08 8.19 -1.87
CA TYR A 48 0.07 9.02 -2.28
C TYR A 48 -0.09 10.48 -1.87
N LYS A 49 -1.31 10.90 -1.48
CA LYS A 49 -1.62 12.31 -1.18
C LYS A 49 -1.62 12.65 0.30
N PHE A 50 -1.74 11.67 1.19
CA PHE A 50 -1.87 11.94 2.62
C PHE A 50 -1.13 10.90 3.45
N ALA A 51 -0.78 11.30 4.68
CA ALA A 51 -0.23 10.40 5.69
C ALA A 51 -1.38 9.66 6.40
N GLY A 52 -1.15 8.41 6.78
CA GLY A 52 -2.11 7.62 7.53
C GLY A 52 -2.97 6.71 6.67
N LEU A 53 -4.05 6.23 7.27
CA LEU A 53 -5.00 5.31 6.63
C LEU A 53 -6.00 6.06 5.75
N PRO A 54 -6.60 5.38 4.74
CA PRO A 54 -7.74 5.95 4.01
C PRO A 54 -8.91 6.24 4.94
N ALA A 55 -9.83 7.09 4.47
CA ALA A 55 -11.01 7.50 5.24
C ALA A 55 -11.93 6.35 5.64
N GLY A 56 -11.91 5.24 4.88
CA GLY A 56 -12.71 4.07 5.19
C GLY A 56 -12.17 2.81 4.50
N PRO A 57 -12.80 1.65 4.75
CA PRO A 57 -12.39 0.40 4.11
C PRO A 57 -12.54 0.45 2.60
N ILE A 58 -11.67 -0.25 1.89
CA ILE A 58 -11.68 -0.32 0.42
C ILE A 58 -12.00 -1.71 -0.12
N SER A 59 -12.13 -2.71 0.76
CA SER A 59 -12.46 -4.09 0.37
C SER A 59 -13.02 -4.86 1.55
N ASN A 60 -13.59 -6.02 1.26
CA ASN A 60 -13.91 -7.02 2.27
C ASN A 60 -12.67 -7.87 2.56
N VAL A 61 -12.45 -8.22 3.81
CA VAL A 61 -11.24 -8.93 4.23
C VAL A 61 -11.57 -10.31 4.79
N GLY A 62 -10.67 -11.27 4.55
CA GLY A 62 -10.71 -12.58 5.17
C GLY A 62 -10.00 -12.58 6.52
N ILE A 63 -10.15 -13.69 7.25
CA ILE A 63 -9.59 -13.82 8.61
C ILE A 63 -8.05 -13.73 8.62
N LYS A 64 -7.39 -14.25 7.58
CA LYS A 64 -5.92 -14.18 7.49
C LYS A 64 -5.42 -12.75 7.35
N ALA A 65 -6.15 -11.91 6.62
CA ALA A 65 -5.82 -10.48 6.48
C ALA A 65 -6.02 -9.74 7.81
N ILE A 66 -7.08 -10.06 8.54
CA ILE A 66 -7.35 -9.48 9.86
C ILE A 66 -6.25 -9.87 10.84
N GLU A 67 -5.85 -11.14 10.87
CA GLU A 67 -4.74 -11.61 11.71
C GLU A 67 -3.43 -10.91 11.37
N ALA A 68 -3.14 -10.72 10.07
CA ALA A 68 -1.94 -10.03 9.62
C ALA A 68 -1.92 -8.57 10.05
N ALA A 69 -3.09 -7.90 10.04
CA ALA A 69 -3.20 -6.50 10.49
C ALA A 69 -3.00 -6.36 12.00
N LEU A 70 -3.54 -7.32 12.78
CA LEU A 70 -3.44 -7.30 14.25
C LEU A 70 -2.07 -7.78 14.75
N TYR A 71 -1.48 -8.73 14.05
CA TYR A 71 -0.23 -9.38 14.46
C TYR A 71 0.77 -9.36 13.30
N PRO A 72 1.27 -8.17 12.89
CA PRO A 72 2.25 -8.08 11.80
C PRO A 72 3.58 -8.74 12.21
N ALA A 73 4.38 -9.15 11.22
CA ALA A 73 5.73 -9.59 11.47
C ALA A 73 6.58 -8.41 11.96
N ASP A 74 7.64 -8.71 12.69
CA ASP A 74 8.57 -7.68 13.17
C ASP A 74 9.72 -7.54 12.17
N THR A 75 9.65 -6.51 11.32
CA THR A 75 10.65 -6.25 10.28
C THR A 75 10.99 -4.77 10.21
N ASP A 76 12.08 -4.46 9.50
CA ASP A 76 12.50 -3.09 9.22
C ASP A 76 12.14 -2.65 7.79
N TYR A 77 11.31 -3.40 7.09
CA TYR A 77 10.95 -3.11 5.70
C TYR A 77 9.99 -1.92 5.59
N TYR A 78 10.24 -1.05 4.61
CA TYR A 78 9.40 0.09 4.27
C TYR A 78 8.85 0.03 2.86
N PHE A 79 9.31 -0.91 2.04
CA PHE A 79 8.94 -1.04 0.63
C PHE A 79 8.72 -2.49 0.28
N PHE A 80 7.82 -2.74 -0.66
CA PHE A 80 7.67 -4.05 -1.28
C PHE A 80 7.14 -3.92 -2.70
N LEU A 81 7.41 -4.94 -3.50
CA LEU A 81 6.79 -5.11 -4.81
C LEU A 81 6.55 -6.60 -5.06
N THR A 82 5.71 -6.90 -6.03
CA THR A 82 5.42 -8.27 -6.46
C THR A 82 5.89 -8.42 -7.90
N ASP A 83 6.64 -9.48 -8.20
CA ASP A 83 7.09 -9.77 -9.56
C ASP A 83 6.02 -10.51 -10.36
N GLU A 84 6.34 -10.87 -11.63
CA GLU A 84 5.42 -11.57 -12.51
C GLU A 84 5.01 -12.94 -12.01
N ASP A 85 5.86 -13.59 -11.22
CA ASP A 85 5.59 -14.90 -10.62
C ASP A 85 4.91 -14.79 -9.25
N MET A 86 4.45 -13.59 -8.87
CA MET A 86 3.81 -13.30 -7.59
C MET A 86 4.71 -13.47 -6.38
N ASN A 87 6.03 -13.39 -6.56
CA ASN A 87 6.98 -13.35 -5.46
C ASN A 87 7.13 -11.93 -4.93
N PHE A 88 7.16 -11.80 -3.60
CA PHE A 88 7.33 -10.50 -2.95
C PHE A 88 8.80 -10.18 -2.77
N HIS A 89 9.15 -8.93 -3.03
CA HIS A 89 10.52 -8.40 -2.83
C HIS A 89 10.43 -7.20 -1.91
N TYR A 90 11.08 -7.32 -0.76
CA TYR A 90 11.03 -6.31 0.30
C TYR A 90 12.31 -5.49 0.33
N ALA A 91 12.21 -4.25 0.79
CA ALA A 91 13.38 -3.38 0.95
C ALA A 91 13.23 -2.47 2.15
N VAL A 92 14.35 -2.14 2.79
CA VAL A 92 14.40 -1.19 3.90
C VAL A 92 14.53 0.24 3.38
N THR A 93 15.32 0.45 2.34
CA THR A 93 15.61 1.78 1.79
C THR A 93 15.04 1.96 0.40
N TRP A 94 14.84 3.23 0.01
CA TRP A 94 14.42 3.57 -1.35
C TRP A 94 15.43 3.07 -2.40
N LYS A 95 16.72 3.11 -2.08
CA LYS A 95 17.76 2.63 -2.98
C LYS A 95 17.59 1.15 -3.30
N GLU A 96 17.35 0.33 -2.29
CA GLU A 96 17.10 -1.10 -2.45
C GLU A 96 15.81 -1.35 -3.23
N HIS A 97 14.76 -0.61 -2.92
CA HIS A 97 13.48 -0.74 -3.61
C HIS A 97 13.60 -0.34 -5.08
N SER A 98 14.29 0.76 -5.36
CA SER A 98 14.55 1.21 -6.73
C SER A 98 15.34 0.15 -7.54
N ALA A 99 16.31 -0.50 -6.91
CA ALA A 99 17.04 -1.60 -7.53
C ALA A 99 16.11 -2.78 -7.84
N ASN A 100 15.20 -3.11 -6.94
CA ASN A 100 14.19 -4.15 -7.16
C ASN A 100 13.24 -3.79 -8.31
N VAL A 101 12.80 -2.54 -8.40
CA VAL A 101 11.97 -2.04 -9.49
C VAL A 101 12.68 -2.22 -10.84
N ASP A 102 13.94 -1.81 -10.91
CA ASP A 102 14.74 -1.95 -12.13
C ASP A 102 14.94 -3.41 -12.54
N LYS A 103 15.12 -4.29 -11.56
CA LYS A 103 15.36 -5.72 -11.81
C LYS A 103 14.09 -6.46 -12.23
N TYR A 104 12.94 -6.17 -11.62
CA TYR A 104 11.72 -6.96 -11.78
C TYR A 104 10.65 -6.30 -12.64
N TYR A 105 10.62 -4.99 -12.77
CA TYR A 105 9.62 -4.26 -13.55
C TYR A 105 10.13 -3.72 -14.88
N LYS A 106 11.38 -3.29 -14.93
CA LYS A 106 11.99 -2.70 -16.14
C LYS A 106 12.84 -3.75 -16.83
N LYS A 107 12.22 -4.57 -17.64
CA LYS A 107 12.95 -5.56 -18.44
C LYS A 107 13.19 -5.05 -19.84
#